data_dba65f07906e3de48bc0317a72a4b93e
#
_entry.id   dba65f07906e3de48bc0317a72a4b93e
#
_cell.length_a   1.000
_cell.length_b   1.000
_cell.length_c   1.000
_cell.angle_alpha   90.00
_cell.angle_beta   90.00
_cell.angle_gamma   90.00
#
_symmetry.space_group_name_H-M   'P 1'
#
loop_
_entity.id
_entity.type
_entity.pdbx_description
1 polymer ?
#
loop_
_entity_poly.entity_id
_entity_poly.type
_entity_poly.pdbx_seq_one_letter_code
_entity_poly.pdbx_strand_id
1 'polypeptide(L)'
;MERKRVERAERERLEQERVEQERAEREKEQERAEQEFLFRRLKPVDTGYHDRLRCMDGTRQSLLNQIVDWVTNKSGQENGFQKNAFWCYGSPGIGKTSLAHSICASLHERNHLAGAFFCRRDDPNLSEPRNVLPTFIHKLAILFPPFRTIVAKHLREDPNLTPESMKGSLFLDFIRSLPCQPEHTLVFVVDALDECGDPRSRPDLLKVLTDAAAQATWLKIIVTSRTEVDIQHFFDTLTQSTYLPYDLATDQAASADLRTFARSQFDLVASVWHLNMPWPEESDFNKVISRANGLFIFIKTLVLALECQDPEESLKAALQDSAATGLESLYELYSRILKAQARFVHNNAEFQRMIGVLLASSPYRALCDETIAELARVKPHLVKRWVDALSSLLYRDEAANRGIRVRHLSVYDFFVSDHCDYQVNVRYENVQLGIACLETMVTQLRFNICGLEDSQLTNADIKDLQSRVKQNISDPLQYSCLYWLSHLSLPPDNHDQRIVVLRSLKKFFEGLYPLFWVEVLSIMRMVPIGAPSLRRLLSWVRVSTSQPCR
;
A
#
# COMPACT_ATOMS: atom_id res chain seq x y z
N MET A 1 43.33 -5.39 -60.54
CA MET A 1 43.61 -4.60 -59.34
C MET A 1 42.37 -4.10 -58.64
N GLU A 2 41.37 -3.64 -59.38
CA GLU A 2 40.12 -3.08 -58.84
C GLU A 2 39.25 -4.08 -58.02
N ARG A 3 39.10 -5.32 -58.52
CA ARG A 3 38.37 -6.39 -57.79
C ARG A 3 38.98 -6.67 -56.38
N LYS A 4 40.31 -6.73 -56.29
CA LYS A 4 40.99 -6.91 -54.98
C LYS A 4 40.84 -5.72 -54.03
N ARG A 5 40.67 -4.49 -54.55
CA ARG A 5 40.35 -3.30 -53.77
C ARG A 5 38.94 -3.35 -53.19
N VAL A 6 37.97 -3.76 -54.03
CA VAL A 6 36.55 -3.89 -53.60
C VAL A 6 36.42 -4.98 -52.55
N GLU A 7 37.02 -6.16 -52.75
CA GLU A 7 36.98 -7.27 -51.78
C GLU A 7 37.65 -6.90 -50.45
N ARG A 8 38.71 -6.08 -50.48
CA ARG A 8 39.37 -5.58 -49.26
C ARG A 8 38.51 -4.57 -48.51
N ALA A 9 37.89 -3.63 -49.20
CA ALA A 9 36.98 -2.66 -48.63
C ALA A 9 35.72 -3.31 -48.01
N GLU A 10 35.21 -4.36 -48.66
CA GLU A 10 34.07 -5.14 -48.15
C GLU A 10 34.42 -5.93 -46.88
N ARG A 11 35.63 -6.53 -46.81
CA ARG A 11 36.11 -7.19 -45.58
C ARG A 11 36.35 -6.22 -44.44
N GLU A 12 36.94 -5.07 -44.71
CA GLU A 12 37.14 -4.01 -43.70
C GLU A 12 35.81 -3.48 -43.17
N ARG A 13 34.79 -3.35 -44.05
CA ARG A 13 33.45 -2.95 -43.62
C ARG A 13 32.77 -4.02 -42.76
N LEU A 14 32.81 -5.29 -43.14
CA LEU A 14 32.24 -6.39 -42.36
C LEU A 14 32.94 -6.55 -40.99
N GLU A 15 34.25 -6.30 -40.94
CA GLU A 15 35.02 -6.36 -39.70
C GLU A 15 34.67 -5.18 -38.77
N GLN A 16 34.44 -3.99 -39.34
CA GLN A 16 33.93 -2.82 -38.57
C GLN A 16 32.52 -3.07 -38.03
N GLU A 17 31.62 -3.58 -38.86
CA GLU A 17 30.25 -3.92 -38.42
C GLU A 17 30.26 -4.99 -37.32
N ARG A 18 31.16 -6.00 -37.40
CA ARG A 18 31.32 -7.01 -36.34
C ARG A 18 31.82 -6.41 -35.03
N VAL A 19 32.86 -5.58 -35.10
CA VAL A 19 33.43 -4.90 -33.91
C VAL A 19 32.39 -3.98 -33.26
N GLU A 20 31.60 -3.30 -34.07
CA GLU A 20 30.52 -2.42 -33.59
C GLU A 20 29.40 -3.21 -32.93
N GLN A 21 29.02 -4.37 -33.50
CA GLN A 21 28.05 -5.30 -32.89
C GLN A 21 28.57 -5.89 -31.57
N GLU A 22 29.81 -6.39 -31.53
CA GLU A 22 30.43 -6.91 -30.30
C GLU A 22 30.52 -5.84 -29.21
N ARG A 23 30.78 -4.59 -29.59
CA ARG A 23 30.79 -3.45 -28.65
C ARG A 23 29.38 -3.17 -28.11
N ALA A 24 28.38 -3.12 -28.97
CA ALA A 24 27.00 -2.90 -28.59
C ALA A 24 26.46 -4.03 -27.68
N GLU A 25 26.85 -5.29 -27.94
CA GLU A 25 26.50 -6.42 -27.08
C GLU A 25 27.14 -6.30 -25.69
N ARG A 26 28.43 -5.97 -25.61
CA ARG A 26 29.11 -5.75 -24.31
C ARG A 26 28.53 -4.58 -23.52
N GLU A 27 28.18 -3.49 -24.18
CA GLU A 27 27.50 -2.34 -23.55
C GLU A 27 26.13 -2.74 -22.98
N LYS A 28 25.34 -3.53 -23.72
CA LYS A 28 24.06 -4.06 -23.23
C LYS A 28 24.22 -5.04 -22.05
N GLU A 29 25.23 -5.89 -22.11
CA GLU A 29 25.52 -6.82 -21.01
C GLU A 29 25.97 -6.10 -19.74
N GLN A 30 26.80 -5.09 -19.88
CA GLN A 30 27.21 -4.23 -18.78
C GLN A 30 26.02 -3.46 -18.19
N GLU A 31 25.16 -2.94 -19.03
CA GLU A 31 23.93 -2.26 -18.60
C GLU A 31 23.01 -3.18 -17.81
N ARG A 32 22.78 -4.41 -18.29
CA ARG A 32 21.99 -5.42 -17.57
C ARG A 32 22.60 -5.78 -16.22
N ALA A 33 23.92 -5.97 -16.17
CA ALA A 33 24.62 -6.27 -14.92
C ALA A 33 24.51 -5.12 -13.90
N GLU A 34 24.58 -3.86 -14.36
CA GLU A 34 24.37 -2.70 -13.48
C GLU A 34 22.94 -2.61 -12.99
N GLN A 35 21.94 -2.82 -13.85
CA GLN A 35 20.54 -2.83 -13.46
C GLN A 35 20.24 -3.92 -12.42
N GLU A 36 20.76 -5.13 -12.62
CA GLU A 36 20.62 -6.22 -11.66
C GLU A 36 21.32 -5.92 -10.32
N PHE A 37 22.52 -5.33 -10.37
CA PHE A 37 23.22 -4.87 -9.17
C PHE A 37 22.38 -3.84 -8.39
N LEU A 38 21.84 -2.84 -9.07
CA LEU A 38 20.98 -1.82 -8.45
C LEU A 38 19.71 -2.42 -7.88
N PHE A 39 19.06 -3.33 -8.60
CA PHE A 39 17.85 -4.01 -8.12
C PHE A 39 18.13 -4.76 -6.81
N ARG A 40 19.22 -5.53 -6.74
CA ARG A 40 19.61 -6.27 -5.53
C ARG A 40 19.95 -5.37 -4.35
N ARG A 41 20.56 -4.20 -4.63
CA ARG A 41 21.02 -3.27 -3.60
C ARG A 41 19.91 -2.35 -3.10
N LEU A 42 19.08 -1.83 -3.97
CA LEU A 42 18.01 -0.88 -3.65
C LEU A 42 16.72 -1.57 -3.21
N LYS A 43 16.50 -2.83 -3.60
CA LYS A 43 15.30 -3.61 -3.30
C LYS A 43 14.02 -2.81 -3.57
N PRO A 44 13.83 -2.29 -4.79
CA PRO A 44 12.67 -1.46 -5.11
C PRO A 44 11.38 -2.25 -4.88
N VAL A 45 10.36 -1.56 -4.41
CA VAL A 45 9.03 -2.15 -4.22
C VAL A 45 8.28 -2.13 -5.55
N ASP A 46 7.60 -3.24 -5.86
CA ASP A 46 6.63 -3.25 -6.96
C ASP A 46 5.37 -2.52 -6.53
N THR A 47 5.07 -1.43 -7.20
CA THR A 47 3.93 -0.58 -6.87
C THR A 47 2.66 -0.97 -7.61
N GLY A 48 2.75 -1.87 -8.62
CA GLY A 48 1.59 -2.45 -9.33
C GLY A 48 0.63 -1.41 -9.93
N TYR A 49 1.13 -0.22 -10.35
CA TYR A 49 0.24 0.84 -10.83
C TYR A 49 -0.50 0.46 -12.13
N HIS A 50 0.06 -0.45 -12.92
CA HIS A 50 -0.54 -0.92 -14.18
C HIS A 50 -1.80 -1.78 -13.97
N ASP A 51 -1.94 -2.43 -12.82
CA ASP A 51 -3.02 -3.37 -12.51
C ASP A 51 -4.22 -2.69 -11.84
N ARG A 52 -4.18 -1.36 -11.63
CA ARG A 52 -5.20 -0.63 -10.87
C ARG A 52 -6.24 0.01 -11.79
N LEU A 53 -7.41 0.26 -11.21
CA LEU A 53 -8.51 0.94 -11.88
C LEU A 53 -8.19 2.43 -12.07
N ARG A 54 -8.22 2.90 -13.30
CA ARG A 54 -8.15 4.32 -13.67
C ARG A 54 -9.51 4.99 -13.47
N CYS A 55 -9.54 6.30 -13.61
CA CYS A 55 -10.81 7.01 -13.77
C CYS A 55 -11.59 6.45 -14.96
N MET A 56 -12.90 6.39 -14.82
CA MET A 56 -13.76 6.03 -15.94
C MET A 56 -13.57 7.05 -17.08
N ASP A 57 -13.58 6.55 -18.31
CA ASP A 57 -13.45 7.39 -19.50
C ASP A 57 -14.47 8.53 -19.48
N GLY A 58 -14.02 9.73 -19.80
CA GLY A 58 -14.82 10.95 -19.75
C GLY A 58 -14.89 11.63 -18.38
N THR A 59 -14.38 11.01 -17.29
CA THR A 59 -14.32 11.66 -15.97
C THR A 59 -12.94 12.24 -15.66
N ARG A 60 -12.88 13.32 -14.86
CA ARG A 60 -11.65 14.03 -14.43
C ARG A 60 -10.78 14.55 -15.59
N GLN A 61 -11.32 14.68 -16.80
CA GLN A 61 -10.56 15.06 -18.00
C GLN A 61 -9.95 16.48 -17.88
N SER A 62 -10.71 17.42 -17.35
CA SER A 62 -10.22 18.80 -17.16
C SER A 62 -8.99 18.85 -16.26
N LEU A 63 -9.04 18.16 -15.13
CA LEU A 63 -7.93 18.10 -14.16
C LEU A 63 -6.71 17.35 -14.74
N LEU A 64 -6.96 16.21 -15.43
CA LEU A 64 -5.89 15.45 -16.10
C LEU A 64 -5.17 16.32 -17.14
N ASN A 65 -5.90 17.06 -17.95
CA ASN A 65 -5.32 17.98 -18.94
C ASN A 65 -4.52 19.11 -18.25
N GLN A 66 -5.07 19.71 -17.18
CA GLN A 66 -4.38 20.74 -16.40
C GLN A 66 -3.05 20.23 -15.82
N ILE A 67 -3.03 18.99 -15.30
CA ILE A 67 -1.79 18.39 -14.77
C ILE A 67 -0.79 18.11 -15.89
N VAL A 68 -1.24 17.58 -17.02
CA VAL A 68 -0.37 17.36 -18.19
C VAL A 68 0.21 18.67 -18.70
N ASP A 69 -0.60 19.70 -18.84
CA ASP A 69 -0.16 21.03 -19.24
C ASP A 69 0.86 21.62 -18.26
N TRP A 70 0.62 21.47 -16.95
CA TRP A 70 1.58 21.88 -15.93
C TRP A 70 2.90 21.12 -16.05
N VAL A 71 2.90 19.83 -16.39
CA VAL A 71 4.12 19.03 -16.57
C VAL A 71 4.88 19.46 -17.82
N THR A 72 4.18 19.64 -18.95
CA THR A 72 4.78 19.84 -20.28
C THR A 72 5.15 21.29 -20.56
N ASN A 73 4.43 22.26 -19.96
CA ASN A 73 4.69 23.67 -20.20
C ASN A 73 5.91 24.17 -19.43
N LYS A 74 6.97 24.52 -20.17
CA LYS A 74 8.18 25.18 -19.62
C LYS A 74 7.94 26.65 -19.20
N SER A 75 6.78 27.23 -19.53
CA SER A 75 6.45 28.65 -19.36
C SER A 75 5.76 29.00 -18.03
N GLY A 76 5.71 28.10 -17.05
CA GLY A 76 5.18 28.38 -15.70
C GLY A 76 6.06 29.29 -14.84
N GLN A 77 6.88 30.16 -15.45
CA GLN A 77 7.66 31.22 -14.77
C GLN A 77 6.79 32.49 -14.61
N GLU A 78 5.67 32.41 -13.94
CA GLU A 78 5.08 33.62 -13.38
C GLU A 78 5.90 34.01 -12.15
N ASN A 79 6.55 35.17 -12.24
CA ASN A 79 7.32 35.83 -11.18
C ASN A 79 8.61 35.11 -10.69
N GLY A 80 9.32 34.34 -11.54
CA GLY A 80 10.64 33.81 -11.19
C GLY A 80 10.67 32.59 -10.24
N PHE A 81 9.52 32.07 -9.81
CA PHE A 81 9.41 30.88 -8.99
C PHE A 81 8.75 29.73 -9.78
N GLN A 82 9.42 28.59 -9.83
CA GLN A 82 8.90 27.41 -10.50
C GLN A 82 8.18 26.51 -9.48
N LYS A 83 6.86 26.31 -9.66
CA LYS A 83 6.08 25.38 -8.85
C LYS A 83 6.35 23.95 -9.32
N ASN A 84 7.14 23.21 -8.56
CA ASN A 84 7.56 21.86 -8.92
C ASN A 84 6.85 20.76 -8.12
N ALA A 85 5.98 21.10 -7.19
CA ALA A 85 5.15 20.17 -6.45
C ALA A 85 3.66 20.44 -6.70
N PHE A 86 2.87 19.37 -6.86
CA PHE A 86 1.41 19.39 -6.97
C PHE A 86 0.83 18.54 -5.85
N TRP A 87 0.05 19.14 -4.97
CA TRP A 87 -0.62 18.43 -3.88
C TRP A 87 -2.12 18.36 -4.12
N CYS A 88 -2.61 17.14 -4.43
CA CYS A 88 -4.00 16.86 -4.67
C CYS A 88 -4.61 16.19 -3.42
N TYR A 89 -5.58 16.82 -2.79
CA TYR A 89 -6.13 16.33 -1.53
C TYR A 89 -7.68 16.29 -1.55
N GLY A 90 -8.22 15.57 -0.57
CA GLY A 90 -9.67 15.47 -0.41
C GLY A 90 -10.09 14.28 0.44
N SER A 91 -11.39 14.18 0.69
CA SER A 91 -12.02 13.16 1.54
C SER A 91 -11.76 11.73 1.07
N PRO A 92 -11.85 10.73 1.96
CA PRO A 92 -11.84 9.32 1.58
C PRO A 92 -12.91 9.02 0.51
N GLY A 93 -12.53 8.28 -0.54
CA GLY A 93 -13.48 7.84 -1.57
C GLY A 93 -13.85 8.86 -2.65
N ILE A 94 -13.22 10.05 -2.67
CA ILE A 94 -13.41 11.07 -3.72
C ILE A 94 -12.71 10.74 -5.05
N GLY A 95 -11.93 9.64 -5.10
CA GLY A 95 -11.27 9.16 -6.31
C GLY A 95 -9.79 9.55 -6.47
N LYS A 96 -9.06 9.90 -5.41
CA LYS A 96 -7.63 10.26 -5.45
C LYS A 96 -6.76 9.20 -6.13
N THR A 97 -6.89 7.96 -5.72
CA THR A 97 -6.09 6.84 -6.25
C THR A 97 -6.41 6.57 -7.72
N SER A 98 -7.69 6.60 -8.12
CA SER A 98 -8.05 6.46 -9.55
C SER A 98 -7.47 7.60 -10.39
N LEU A 99 -7.48 8.83 -9.87
CA LEU A 99 -6.85 9.98 -10.51
C LEU A 99 -5.33 9.77 -10.63
N ALA A 100 -4.64 9.34 -9.56
CA ALA A 100 -3.21 9.07 -9.58
C ALA A 100 -2.84 8.01 -10.63
N HIS A 101 -3.63 6.93 -10.76
CA HIS A 101 -3.44 5.93 -11.81
C HIS A 101 -3.61 6.51 -13.22
N SER A 102 -4.63 7.36 -13.43
CA SER A 102 -4.84 8.03 -14.72
C SER A 102 -3.72 9.01 -15.06
N ILE A 103 -3.23 9.75 -14.07
CA ILE A 103 -2.05 10.64 -14.20
C ILE A 103 -0.82 9.80 -14.62
N CYS A 104 -0.52 8.73 -13.89
CA CYS A 104 0.63 7.87 -14.19
C CYS A 104 0.56 7.31 -15.62
N ALA A 105 -0.60 6.84 -16.05
CA ALA A 105 -0.80 6.32 -17.39
C ALA A 105 -0.56 7.41 -18.46
N SER A 106 -1.17 8.58 -18.29
CA SER A 106 -1.02 9.70 -19.22
C SER A 106 0.43 10.21 -19.29
N LEU A 107 1.14 10.26 -18.15
CA LEU A 107 2.54 10.66 -18.10
C LEU A 107 3.47 9.59 -18.66
N HIS A 108 3.15 8.31 -18.46
CA HIS A 108 3.93 7.20 -19.03
C HIS A 108 3.88 7.21 -20.57
N GLU A 109 2.68 7.35 -21.15
CA GLU A 109 2.49 7.44 -22.60
C GLU A 109 3.26 8.61 -23.25
N ARG A 110 3.55 9.66 -22.47
CA ARG A 110 4.29 10.86 -22.90
C ARG A 110 5.76 10.86 -22.49
N ASN A 111 6.27 9.78 -21.88
CA ASN A 111 7.63 9.64 -21.37
C ASN A 111 8.00 10.68 -20.27
N HIS A 112 7.01 11.15 -19.50
CA HIS A 112 7.21 12.07 -18.38
C HIS A 112 7.20 11.37 -17.01
N LEU A 113 6.77 10.11 -16.89
CA LEU A 113 6.71 9.40 -15.62
C LEU A 113 8.08 8.87 -15.21
N ALA A 114 8.69 9.45 -14.19
CA ALA A 114 9.93 8.93 -13.58
C ALA A 114 9.68 7.72 -12.68
N GLY A 115 8.58 7.73 -11.96
CA GLY A 115 8.17 6.63 -11.10
C GLY A 115 6.91 6.96 -10.32
N ALA A 116 6.29 5.92 -9.79
CA ALA A 116 5.11 6.05 -8.95
C ALA A 116 5.25 5.17 -7.70
N PHE A 117 4.67 5.62 -6.58
CA PHE A 117 4.57 4.85 -5.36
C PHE A 117 3.15 4.99 -4.81
N PHE A 118 2.42 3.89 -4.80
CA PHE A 118 1.05 3.82 -4.31
C PHE A 118 1.08 3.30 -2.88
N CYS A 119 0.97 4.22 -1.93
CA CYS A 119 0.96 3.88 -0.51
C CYS A 119 -0.29 3.04 -0.17
N ARG A 120 -0.09 2.06 0.70
CA ARG A 120 -1.19 1.21 1.18
C ARG A 120 -0.92 0.80 2.61
N ARG A 121 -1.82 1.14 3.50
CA ARG A 121 -1.73 0.81 4.93
C ARG A 121 -1.74 -0.70 5.20
N ASP A 122 -2.40 -1.47 4.35
CA ASP A 122 -2.55 -2.93 4.45
C ASP A 122 -1.45 -3.72 3.71
N ASP A 123 -0.34 -3.07 3.35
CA ASP A 123 0.84 -3.69 2.76
C ASP A 123 2.11 -3.18 3.44
N PRO A 124 2.90 -4.04 4.10
CA PRO A 124 4.07 -3.63 4.87
C PRO A 124 5.18 -2.98 4.03
N ASN A 125 5.24 -3.25 2.74
CA ASN A 125 6.22 -2.62 1.85
C ASN A 125 5.73 -1.26 1.35
N LEU A 126 4.42 -1.14 1.09
CA LEU A 126 3.80 0.07 0.56
C LEU A 126 3.38 1.06 1.66
N SER A 127 3.31 0.63 2.93
CA SER A 127 3.06 1.52 4.08
C SER A 127 4.34 2.12 4.67
N GLU A 128 5.53 1.76 4.17
CA GLU A 128 6.80 2.14 4.77
C GLU A 128 7.50 3.26 3.98
N PRO A 129 7.63 4.49 4.54
CA PRO A 129 8.20 5.65 3.83
C PRO A 129 9.65 5.45 3.35
N ARG A 130 10.43 4.64 4.08
CA ARG A 130 11.82 4.34 3.71
C ARG A 130 11.96 3.58 2.39
N ASN A 131 10.89 2.96 1.88
CA ASN A 131 10.88 2.24 0.61
C ASN A 131 10.65 3.16 -0.60
N VAL A 132 10.15 4.38 -0.39
CA VAL A 132 9.83 5.34 -1.46
C VAL A 132 11.09 5.77 -2.21
N LEU A 133 12.10 6.29 -1.49
CA LEU A 133 13.32 6.80 -2.11
C LEU A 133 14.12 5.73 -2.85
N PRO A 134 14.41 4.54 -2.29
CA PRO A 134 15.09 3.49 -3.02
C PRO A 134 14.36 3.06 -4.29
N THR A 135 13.01 3.01 -4.24
CA THR A 135 12.18 2.70 -5.40
C THR A 135 12.31 3.79 -6.48
N PHE A 136 12.26 5.08 -6.10
CA PHE A 136 12.41 6.19 -7.04
C PHE A 136 13.82 6.28 -7.62
N ILE A 137 14.85 6.07 -6.80
CA ILE A 137 16.25 6.01 -7.27
C ILE A 137 16.41 4.91 -8.31
N HIS A 138 15.87 3.72 -8.05
CA HIS A 138 15.91 2.61 -8.99
C HIS A 138 15.19 2.94 -10.31
N LYS A 139 13.97 3.47 -10.24
CA LYS A 139 13.19 3.84 -11.44
C LYS A 139 13.91 4.91 -12.27
N LEU A 140 14.45 5.95 -11.62
CA LEU A 140 15.21 6.98 -12.31
C LEU A 140 16.51 6.45 -12.93
N ALA A 141 17.20 5.53 -12.26
CA ALA A 141 18.39 4.88 -12.77
C ALA A 141 18.13 4.01 -14.01
N ILE A 142 16.92 3.44 -14.15
CA ILE A 142 16.51 2.73 -15.37
C ILE A 142 16.29 3.73 -16.51
N LEU A 143 15.61 4.84 -16.24
CA LEU A 143 15.22 5.82 -17.27
C LEU A 143 16.38 6.70 -17.71
N PHE A 144 17.36 7.00 -16.83
CA PHE A 144 18.40 7.97 -17.07
C PHE A 144 19.80 7.39 -16.80
N PRO A 145 20.50 6.87 -17.85
CA PRO A 145 21.80 6.22 -17.70
C PRO A 145 22.87 7.02 -16.94
N PRO A 146 23.01 8.35 -17.11
CA PRO A 146 23.97 9.11 -16.31
C PRO A 146 23.71 9.06 -14.81
N PHE A 147 22.45 9.03 -14.40
CA PHE A 147 22.05 8.85 -12.99
C PHE A 147 22.38 7.44 -12.50
N ARG A 148 22.13 6.41 -13.32
CA ARG A 148 22.47 5.01 -13.02
C ARG A 148 23.95 4.86 -12.69
N THR A 149 24.83 5.43 -13.49
CA THR A 149 26.28 5.36 -13.30
C THR A 149 26.71 5.96 -11.96
N ILE A 150 26.16 7.12 -11.59
CA ILE A 150 26.45 7.77 -10.31
C ILE A 150 26.00 6.89 -9.15
N VAL A 151 24.75 6.41 -9.17
CA VAL A 151 24.20 5.56 -8.09
C VAL A 151 24.98 4.26 -7.97
N ALA A 152 25.27 3.58 -9.09
CA ALA A 152 26.04 2.33 -9.10
C ALA A 152 27.43 2.52 -8.51
N LYS A 153 28.10 3.63 -8.84
CA LYS A 153 29.43 3.97 -8.28
C LYS A 153 29.36 4.11 -6.76
N HIS A 154 28.47 4.94 -6.23
CA HIS A 154 28.33 5.16 -4.78
C HIS A 154 27.99 3.87 -4.02
N LEU A 155 27.11 3.02 -4.57
CA LEU A 155 26.74 1.76 -3.93
C LEU A 155 27.88 0.71 -3.96
N ARG A 156 28.83 0.82 -4.89
CA ARG A 156 30.06 -0.01 -4.90
C ARG A 156 31.11 0.51 -3.90
N GLU A 157 31.21 1.84 -3.75
CA GLU A 157 32.15 2.49 -2.83
C GLU A 157 31.75 2.30 -1.36
N ASP A 158 30.42 2.23 -1.06
CA ASP A 158 29.90 1.92 0.28
C ASP A 158 29.07 0.62 0.30
N PRO A 159 29.71 -0.53 0.56
CA PRO A 159 29.02 -1.82 0.68
C PRO A 159 27.99 -1.88 1.83
N ASN A 160 28.13 -1.03 2.85
CA ASN A 160 27.24 -1.02 4.02
C ASN A 160 25.99 -0.17 3.80
N LEU A 161 25.92 0.59 2.72
CA LEU A 161 24.75 1.38 2.38
C LEU A 161 23.58 0.45 2.00
N THR A 162 22.56 0.41 2.84
CA THR A 162 21.34 -0.37 2.63
C THR A 162 20.16 0.57 2.38
N PRO A 163 19.04 0.11 1.81
CA PRO A 163 17.82 0.92 1.68
C PRO A 163 17.39 1.56 3.00
N GLU A 164 17.52 0.83 4.10
CA GLU A 164 17.13 1.28 5.44
C GLU A 164 18.06 2.37 6.00
N SER A 165 19.33 2.40 5.57
CA SER A 165 20.31 3.43 5.97
C SER A 165 20.38 4.62 5.00
N MET A 166 19.66 4.54 3.88
CA MET A 166 19.68 5.57 2.83
C MET A 166 18.98 6.83 3.31
N LYS A 167 19.76 7.86 3.61
CA LYS A 167 19.25 9.17 4.01
C LYS A 167 18.78 9.97 2.79
N GLY A 168 17.80 10.82 2.99
CA GLY A 168 17.32 11.74 1.95
C GLY A 168 18.41 12.63 1.37
N SER A 169 19.42 13.01 2.17
CA SER A 169 20.58 13.78 1.70
C SER A 169 21.33 13.11 0.56
N LEU A 170 21.44 11.76 0.59
CA LEU A 170 22.13 11.01 -0.46
C LEU A 170 21.37 11.11 -1.80
N PHE A 171 20.04 11.06 -1.77
CA PHE A 171 19.24 11.28 -2.98
C PHE A 171 19.48 12.67 -3.57
N LEU A 172 19.53 13.71 -2.72
CA LEU A 172 19.84 15.07 -3.15
C LEU A 172 21.26 15.17 -3.73
N ASP A 173 22.24 14.48 -3.15
CA ASP A 173 23.61 14.44 -3.65
C ASP A 173 23.67 13.75 -5.01
N PHE A 174 22.92 12.68 -5.24
CA PHE A 174 22.81 12.07 -6.56
C PHE A 174 22.25 13.05 -7.61
N ILE A 175 21.20 13.81 -7.26
CA ILE A 175 20.61 14.81 -8.15
C ILE A 175 21.63 15.91 -8.49
N ARG A 176 22.37 16.42 -7.49
CA ARG A 176 23.38 17.49 -7.68
C ARG A 176 24.57 17.03 -8.53
N SER A 177 24.92 15.74 -8.43
CA SER A 177 26.10 15.18 -9.10
C SER A 177 25.85 14.86 -10.57
N LEU A 178 24.65 15.10 -11.10
CA LEU A 178 24.33 14.81 -12.50
C LEU A 178 25.13 15.70 -13.46
N PRO A 179 25.85 15.08 -14.43
CA PRO A 179 26.64 15.82 -15.42
C PRO A 179 25.79 16.49 -16.49
N CYS A 180 24.55 16.04 -16.69
CA CYS A 180 23.58 16.57 -17.64
C CYS A 180 22.17 16.40 -17.09
N GLN A 181 21.24 17.15 -17.64
CA GLN A 181 19.82 17.08 -17.28
C GLN A 181 19.06 16.18 -18.28
N PRO A 182 17.97 15.52 -17.86
CA PRO A 182 17.05 14.87 -18.79
C PRO A 182 16.48 15.88 -19.81
N GLU A 183 16.22 15.41 -21.03
CA GLU A 183 15.66 16.25 -22.10
C GLU A 183 14.23 16.70 -21.79
N HIS A 184 13.51 15.90 -21.00
CA HIS A 184 12.11 16.12 -20.65
C HIS A 184 11.95 16.27 -19.14
N THR A 185 10.89 16.99 -18.75
CA THR A 185 10.46 17.02 -17.36
C THR A 185 10.04 15.61 -16.92
N LEU A 186 10.57 15.14 -15.82
CA LEU A 186 10.24 13.86 -15.20
C LEU A 186 9.40 14.07 -13.93
N VAL A 187 8.46 13.19 -13.70
CA VAL A 187 7.50 13.30 -12.59
C VAL A 187 7.55 12.06 -11.70
N PHE A 188 7.68 12.29 -10.40
CA PHE A 188 7.36 11.28 -9.38
C PHE A 188 5.94 11.47 -8.86
N VAL A 189 5.21 10.37 -8.73
CA VAL A 189 3.85 10.34 -8.17
C VAL A 189 3.85 9.55 -6.88
N VAL A 190 3.38 10.15 -5.78
CA VAL A 190 3.13 9.47 -4.50
C VAL A 190 1.64 9.52 -4.24
N ASP A 191 0.97 8.38 -4.34
CA ASP A 191 -0.46 8.27 -4.04
C ASP A 191 -0.71 7.86 -2.60
N ALA A 192 -1.79 8.41 -2.02
CA ALA A 192 -2.27 8.08 -0.67
C ALA A 192 -1.19 8.19 0.41
N LEU A 193 -0.43 9.30 0.44
CA LEU A 193 0.67 9.50 1.40
C LEU A 193 0.19 9.38 2.86
N ASP A 194 -1.06 9.68 3.17
CA ASP A 194 -1.69 9.47 4.48
C ASP A 194 -1.73 7.99 4.92
N GLU A 195 -1.56 7.06 4.00
CA GLU A 195 -1.46 5.61 4.26
C GLU A 195 -0.02 5.13 4.47
N CYS A 196 0.98 6.01 4.34
CA CYS A 196 2.40 5.69 4.45
C CYS A 196 2.98 6.23 5.76
N GLY A 197 3.60 5.37 6.56
CA GLY A 197 4.29 5.74 7.78
C GLY A 197 3.42 6.37 8.88
N ASP A 198 4.06 7.13 9.70
CA ASP A 198 3.46 7.86 10.82
C ASP A 198 3.55 9.39 10.61
N PRO A 199 2.86 10.21 11.44
CA PRO A 199 2.90 11.66 11.33
C PRO A 199 4.29 12.31 11.49
N ARG A 200 5.31 11.58 11.93
CA ARG A 200 6.69 12.08 12.06
C ARG A 200 7.52 11.80 10.82
N SER A 201 7.33 10.65 10.20
CA SER A 201 8.12 10.19 9.05
C SER A 201 7.68 10.80 7.70
N ARG A 202 6.39 11.13 7.55
CA ARG A 202 5.84 11.72 6.32
C ARG A 202 6.41 13.10 5.97
N PRO A 203 6.51 14.07 6.91
CA PRO A 203 7.13 15.36 6.64
C PRO A 203 8.59 15.26 6.20
N ASP A 204 9.36 14.32 6.75
CA ASP A 204 10.75 14.09 6.35
C ASP A 204 10.84 13.62 4.89
N LEU A 205 9.97 12.69 4.49
CA LEU A 205 9.89 12.24 3.09
C LEU A 205 9.47 13.38 2.16
N LEU A 206 8.43 14.13 2.50
CA LEU A 206 7.95 15.27 1.72
C LEU A 206 9.06 16.31 1.54
N LYS A 207 9.81 16.60 2.61
CA LYS A 207 10.93 17.54 2.56
C LYS A 207 11.98 17.10 1.54
N VAL A 208 12.39 15.84 1.56
CA VAL A 208 13.38 15.34 0.60
C VAL A 208 12.88 15.44 -0.84
N LEU A 209 11.62 15.07 -1.08
CA LEU A 209 11.03 15.11 -2.42
C LEU A 209 10.90 16.54 -2.94
N THR A 210 10.42 17.46 -2.10
CA THR A 210 10.27 18.88 -2.49
C THR A 210 11.62 19.58 -2.63
N ASP A 211 12.61 19.28 -1.80
CA ASP A 211 13.97 19.79 -1.93
C ASP A 211 14.64 19.29 -3.23
N ALA A 212 14.40 18.03 -3.62
CA ALA A 212 14.88 17.49 -4.90
C ALA A 212 14.25 18.23 -6.10
N ALA A 213 12.94 18.44 -6.06
CA ALA A 213 12.22 19.17 -7.11
C ALA A 213 12.61 20.64 -7.18
N ALA A 214 12.97 21.26 -6.05
CA ALA A 214 13.47 22.64 -6.01
C ALA A 214 14.88 22.78 -6.60
N GLN A 215 15.72 21.75 -6.47
CA GLN A 215 17.09 21.74 -6.98
C GLN A 215 17.18 21.32 -8.45
N ALA A 216 16.21 20.56 -8.93
CA ALA A 216 16.18 19.98 -10.29
C ALA A 216 14.96 20.50 -11.05
N THR A 217 15.13 21.51 -11.90
CA THR A 217 14.03 22.14 -12.67
C THR A 217 13.31 21.16 -13.62
N TRP A 218 13.96 20.07 -13.96
CA TRP A 218 13.42 18.98 -14.77
C TRP A 218 12.62 17.95 -13.95
N LEU A 219 12.62 18.04 -12.61
CA LEU A 219 11.92 17.11 -11.73
C LEU A 219 10.68 17.78 -11.12
N LYS A 220 9.54 17.11 -11.22
CA LYS A 220 8.28 17.50 -10.58
C LYS A 220 7.74 16.37 -9.71
N ILE A 221 6.98 16.74 -8.66
CA ILE A 221 6.39 15.81 -7.71
C ILE A 221 4.88 16.00 -7.70
N ILE A 222 4.14 14.91 -7.77
CA ILE A 222 2.69 14.88 -7.52
C ILE A 222 2.45 14.04 -6.28
N VAL A 223 1.72 14.60 -5.32
CA VAL A 223 1.33 13.92 -4.09
C VAL A 223 -0.18 13.91 -3.99
N THR A 224 -0.78 12.76 -3.69
CA THR A 224 -2.18 12.70 -3.27
C THR A 224 -2.26 12.28 -1.81
N SER A 225 -3.20 12.85 -1.06
CA SER A 225 -3.43 12.48 0.34
C SER A 225 -4.81 12.91 0.84
N ARG A 226 -5.18 12.49 2.05
CA ARG A 226 -6.17 13.18 2.87
C ARG A 226 -5.55 14.45 3.45
N THR A 227 -6.39 15.33 4.00
CA THR A 227 -5.97 16.52 4.77
C THR A 227 -5.56 16.14 6.19
N GLU A 228 -4.54 15.28 6.33
CA GLU A 228 -3.98 14.96 7.64
C GLU A 228 -3.16 16.15 8.17
N VAL A 229 -3.21 16.36 9.49
CA VAL A 229 -2.63 17.56 10.14
C VAL A 229 -1.15 17.74 9.83
N ASP A 230 -0.38 16.65 9.83
CA ASP A 230 1.06 16.66 9.57
C ASP A 230 1.38 17.00 8.11
N ILE A 231 0.61 16.48 7.16
CA ILE A 231 0.77 16.74 5.73
C ILE A 231 0.36 18.17 5.41
N GLN A 232 -0.80 18.61 5.92
CA GLN A 232 -1.27 19.98 5.74
C GLN A 232 -0.28 20.97 6.32
N HIS A 233 0.15 20.77 7.56
CA HIS A 233 1.14 21.63 8.20
C HIS A 233 2.45 21.72 7.40
N PHE A 234 2.92 20.61 6.83
CA PHE A 234 4.10 20.63 5.96
C PHE A 234 3.89 21.56 4.77
N PHE A 235 2.80 21.42 4.01
CA PHE A 235 2.52 22.27 2.86
C PHE A 235 2.27 23.73 3.25
N ASP A 236 1.66 24.00 4.40
CA ASP A 236 1.45 25.35 4.92
C ASP A 236 2.77 26.06 5.29
N THR A 237 3.84 25.31 5.62
CA THR A 237 5.18 25.87 5.88
C THR A 237 5.92 26.23 4.58
N LEU A 238 5.52 25.67 3.43
CA LEU A 238 6.10 26.01 2.15
C LEU A 238 5.56 27.35 1.66
N THR A 239 6.38 28.10 0.92
CA THR A 239 5.89 29.28 0.24
C THR A 239 4.92 28.89 -0.88
N GLN A 240 3.82 29.61 -1.04
CA GLN A 240 2.80 29.35 -2.07
C GLN A 240 3.37 29.38 -3.51
N SER A 241 4.58 29.89 -3.69
CA SER A 241 5.29 29.88 -4.95
C SER A 241 5.97 28.55 -5.30
N THR A 242 6.05 27.59 -4.36
CA THR A 242 6.78 26.32 -4.56
C THR A 242 5.88 25.14 -4.91
N TYR A 243 4.59 25.22 -4.59
CA TYR A 243 3.65 24.12 -4.84
C TYR A 243 2.29 24.60 -5.34
N LEU A 244 1.50 23.68 -5.91
CA LEU A 244 0.12 23.86 -6.37
C LEU A 244 -0.79 23.01 -5.50
N PRO A 245 -1.59 23.60 -4.59
CA PRO A 245 -2.64 22.85 -3.88
C PRO A 245 -3.86 22.67 -4.79
N TYR A 246 -4.48 21.49 -4.74
CA TYR A 246 -5.73 21.22 -5.44
C TYR A 246 -6.68 20.40 -4.57
N ASP A 247 -7.77 21.03 -4.15
CA ASP A 247 -8.82 20.38 -3.38
C ASP A 247 -9.83 19.73 -4.33
N LEU A 248 -9.90 18.41 -4.33
CA LEU A 248 -10.84 17.65 -5.15
C LEU A 248 -12.33 17.88 -4.79
N ALA A 249 -12.59 18.37 -3.58
CA ALA A 249 -13.97 18.68 -3.16
C ALA A 249 -14.50 19.96 -3.80
N THR A 250 -13.60 20.87 -4.20
CA THR A 250 -13.97 22.14 -4.85
C THR A 250 -13.95 22.08 -6.37
N ASP A 251 -13.61 20.92 -6.95
CA ASP A 251 -13.60 20.72 -8.41
C ASP A 251 -15.01 20.87 -8.99
N GLN A 252 -15.20 21.88 -9.83
CA GLN A 252 -16.49 22.19 -10.45
C GLN A 252 -17.01 21.05 -11.34
N ALA A 253 -16.13 20.26 -11.95
CA ALA A 253 -16.52 19.12 -12.78
C ALA A 253 -16.91 17.88 -11.93
N ALA A 254 -16.55 17.83 -10.66
CA ALA A 254 -16.72 16.64 -9.81
C ALA A 254 -18.15 16.14 -9.74
N SER A 255 -19.15 17.04 -9.70
CA SER A 255 -20.55 16.66 -9.65
C SER A 255 -21.05 16.02 -10.95
N ALA A 256 -20.64 16.56 -12.10
CA ALA A 256 -20.98 15.99 -13.42
C ALA A 256 -20.29 14.63 -13.61
N ASP A 257 -19.02 14.51 -13.23
CA ASP A 257 -18.26 13.26 -13.27
C ASP A 257 -18.90 12.18 -12.41
N LEU A 258 -19.34 12.54 -11.19
CA LEU A 258 -20.03 11.61 -10.29
C LEU A 258 -21.35 11.12 -10.89
N ARG A 259 -22.13 12.01 -11.52
CA ARG A 259 -23.37 11.64 -12.20
C ARG A 259 -23.12 10.69 -13.37
N THR A 260 -22.12 10.98 -14.19
CA THR A 260 -21.72 10.15 -15.31
C THR A 260 -21.29 8.76 -14.85
N PHE A 261 -20.45 8.70 -13.81
CA PHE A 261 -20.03 7.44 -13.19
C PHE A 261 -21.22 6.67 -12.61
N ALA A 262 -22.06 7.33 -11.82
CA ALA A 262 -23.22 6.69 -11.19
C ALA A 262 -24.18 6.11 -12.24
N ARG A 263 -24.49 6.88 -13.30
CA ARG A 263 -25.37 6.40 -14.37
C ARG A 263 -24.81 5.13 -15.01
N SER A 264 -23.52 5.13 -15.39
CA SER A 264 -22.86 3.95 -15.94
C SER A 264 -22.94 2.73 -15.01
N GLN A 265 -22.77 2.91 -13.70
CA GLN A 265 -22.86 1.81 -12.73
C GLN A 265 -24.29 1.29 -12.57
N PHE A 266 -25.28 2.16 -12.54
CA PHE A 266 -26.69 1.76 -12.46
C PHE A 266 -27.19 1.11 -13.75
N ASP A 267 -26.71 1.54 -14.91
CA ASP A 267 -27.01 0.90 -16.20
C ASP A 267 -26.52 -0.56 -16.23
N LEU A 268 -25.35 -0.85 -15.63
CA LEU A 268 -24.86 -2.22 -15.47
C LEU A 268 -25.79 -3.05 -14.58
N VAL A 269 -26.22 -2.51 -13.42
CA VAL A 269 -27.18 -3.21 -12.54
C VAL A 269 -28.49 -3.48 -13.29
N ALA A 270 -29.05 -2.46 -13.96
CA ALA A 270 -30.30 -2.60 -14.71
C ALA A 270 -30.19 -3.65 -15.82
N SER A 271 -29.05 -3.72 -16.50
CA SER A 271 -28.80 -4.74 -17.53
C SER A 271 -28.78 -6.16 -16.95
N VAL A 272 -28.08 -6.36 -15.81
CA VAL A 272 -27.97 -7.68 -15.15
C VAL A 272 -29.31 -8.16 -14.61
N TRP A 273 -30.11 -7.25 -14.05
CA TRP A 273 -31.39 -7.56 -13.43
C TRP A 273 -32.60 -7.38 -14.38
N HIS A 274 -32.36 -7.05 -15.66
CA HIS A 274 -33.39 -6.80 -16.68
C HIS A 274 -34.45 -5.76 -16.27
N LEU A 275 -33.98 -4.68 -15.59
CA LEU A 275 -34.84 -3.58 -15.16
C LEU A 275 -35.14 -2.61 -16.31
N ASN A 276 -36.25 -1.87 -16.19
CA ASN A 276 -36.63 -0.87 -17.19
C ASN A 276 -35.64 0.31 -17.17
N MET A 277 -35.11 0.67 -18.33
CA MET A 277 -34.17 1.79 -18.48
C MET A 277 -34.89 3.12 -18.72
N PRO A 278 -34.40 4.25 -18.19
CA PRO A 278 -33.28 4.38 -17.27
C PRO A 278 -33.64 3.99 -15.83
N TRP A 279 -32.77 3.22 -15.18
CA TRP A 279 -32.92 2.86 -13.77
C TRP A 279 -31.74 3.39 -12.96
N PRO A 280 -31.95 3.88 -11.72
CA PRO A 280 -33.25 4.17 -11.08
C PRO A 280 -33.93 5.39 -11.72
N GLU A 281 -35.17 5.63 -11.33
CA GLU A 281 -35.91 6.85 -11.72
C GLU A 281 -35.12 8.10 -11.35
N GLU A 282 -35.30 9.19 -12.11
CA GLU A 282 -34.47 10.40 -11.96
C GLU A 282 -34.60 11.04 -10.56
N SER A 283 -35.77 10.91 -9.90
CA SER A 283 -35.98 11.38 -8.54
C SER A 283 -35.05 10.66 -7.54
N ASP A 284 -34.95 9.34 -7.62
CA ASP A 284 -34.13 8.52 -6.73
C ASP A 284 -32.67 8.62 -7.11
N PHE A 285 -32.35 8.69 -8.41
CA PHE A 285 -31.01 8.97 -8.88
C PHE A 285 -30.45 10.28 -8.29
N ASN A 286 -31.23 11.36 -8.30
CA ASN A 286 -30.85 12.65 -7.72
C ASN A 286 -30.63 12.57 -6.21
N LYS A 287 -31.43 11.79 -5.48
CA LYS A 287 -31.20 11.51 -4.06
C LYS A 287 -29.89 10.78 -3.82
N VAL A 288 -29.57 9.76 -4.63
CA VAL A 288 -28.29 9.03 -4.56
C VAL A 288 -27.12 10.00 -4.77
N ILE A 289 -27.17 10.84 -5.80
CA ILE A 289 -26.11 11.83 -6.08
C ILE A 289 -25.94 12.82 -4.93
N SER A 290 -27.05 13.32 -4.39
CA SER A 290 -27.02 14.23 -3.23
C SER A 290 -26.38 13.57 -2.00
N ARG A 291 -26.72 12.32 -1.71
CA ARG A 291 -26.15 11.56 -0.59
C ARG A 291 -24.68 11.27 -0.79
N ALA A 292 -24.29 10.89 -2.00
CA ALA A 292 -22.89 10.62 -2.32
C ALA A 292 -22.00 11.85 -2.15
N ASN A 293 -22.51 13.05 -2.43
CA ASN A 293 -21.84 14.35 -2.24
C ASN A 293 -20.34 14.31 -2.65
N GLY A 294 -20.07 13.93 -3.90
CA GLY A 294 -18.71 13.82 -4.44
C GLY A 294 -17.99 12.49 -4.17
N LEU A 295 -18.51 11.61 -3.32
CA LEU A 295 -17.86 10.34 -2.96
C LEU A 295 -18.21 9.23 -3.95
N PHE A 296 -17.30 8.90 -4.85
CA PHE A 296 -17.42 7.77 -5.79
C PHE A 296 -17.55 6.43 -5.08
N ILE A 297 -16.91 6.29 -3.91
CA ILE A 297 -17.00 5.06 -3.11
C ILE A 297 -18.42 4.79 -2.60
N PHE A 298 -19.22 5.82 -2.34
CA PHE A 298 -20.62 5.66 -1.96
C PHE A 298 -21.40 4.94 -3.08
N ILE A 299 -21.28 5.41 -4.32
CA ILE A 299 -21.92 4.79 -5.49
C ILE A 299 -21.44 3.34 -5.66
N LYS A 300 -20.12 3.12 -5.63
CA LYS A 300 -19.54 1.78 -5.79
C LYS A 300 -20.03 0.81 -4.72
N THR A 301 -20.07 1.24 -3.46
CA THR A 301 -20.56 0.39 -2.36
C THR A 301 -22.05 0.11 -2.48
N LEU A 302 -22.83 1.12 -2.82
CA LEU A 302 -24.28 0.98 -3.03
C LEU A 302 -24.54 -0.06 -4.14
N VAL A 303 -23.91 0.08 -5.30
CA VAL A 303 -24.04 -0.86 -6.43
C VAL A 303 -23.67 -2.30 -6.02
N LEU A 304 -22.55 -2.49 -5.34
CA LEU A 304 -22.17 -3.81 -4.83
C LEU A 304 -23.17 -4.40 -3.84
N ALA A 305 -23.83 -3.55 -3.05
CA ALA A 305 -24.89 -4.02 -2.14
C ALA A 305 -26.17 -4.39 -2.89
N LEU A 306 -26.49 -3.67 -3.98
CA LEU A 306 -27.64 -3.95 -4.86
C LEU A 306 -27.46 -5.26 -5.65
N GLU A 307 -26.24 -5.62 -6.02
CA GLU A 307 -25.93 -6.88 -6.73
C GLU A 307 -26.22 -8.13 -5.89
N CYS A 308 -26.24 -8.00 -4.57
CA CYS A 308 -26.44 -9.11 -3.65
C CYS A 308 -27.88 -9.42 -3.30
N GLN A 309 -28.85 -8.54 -3.61
CA GLN A 309 -30.25 -8.62 -3.21
C GLN A 309 -31.13 -7.98 -4.30
N ASP A 310 -32.46 -8.00 -4.13
CA ASP A 310 -33.37 -7.28 -5.00
C ASP A 310 -32.98 -5.79 -5.07
N PRO A 311 -32.59 -5.27 -6.28
CA PRO A 311 -32.08 -3.92 -6.40
C PRO A 311 -33.11 -2.83 -6.05
N GLU A 312 -34.38 -3.06 -6.37
CA GLU A 312 -35.44 -2.05 -6.13
C GLU A 312 -35.72 -1.89 -4.64
N GLU A 313 -35.87 -3.01 -3.91
CA GLU A 313 -36.09 -2.99 -2.46
C GLU A 313 -34.86 -2.45 -1.73
N SER A 314 -33.67 -2.89 -2.14
CA SER A 314 -32.40 -2.47 -1.53
C SER A 314 -32.13 -0.99 -1.75
N LEU A 315 -32.43 -0.45 -2.95
CA LEU A 315 -32.30 0.97 -3.22
C LEU A 315 -33.30 1.81 -2.40
N LYS A 316 -34.57 1.41 -2.34
CA LYS A 316 -35.58 2.06 -1.49
C LYS A 316 -35.16 2.08 -0.03
N ALA A 317 -34.68 0.95 0.48
CA ALA A 317 -34.14 0.85 1.84
C ALA A 317 -32.92 1.77 2.04
N ALA A 318 -32.00 1.83 1.07
CA ALA A 318 -30.83 2.72 1.13
C ALA A 318 -31.19 4.21 1.10
N LEU A 319 -32.32 4.58 0.49
CA LEU A 319 -32.78 5.96 0.35
C LEU A 319 -33.75 6.43 1.45
N GLN A 320 -34.17 5.54 2.37
CA GLN A 320 -35.10 5.91 3.45
C GLN A 320 -34.52 6.96 4.40
N ASP A 321 -35.35 7.94 4.71
CA ASP A 321 -35.34 8.97 5.75
C ASP A 321 -33.99 9.32 6.43
N SER A 322 -33.03 9.86 5.66
CA SER A 322 -31.84 10.51 6.21
C SER A 322 -31.48 11.76 5.41
N ALA A 323 -31.14 12.82 6.12
CA ALA A 323 -30.58 14.05 5.54
C ALA A 323 -29.06 14.00 5.41
N ALA A 324 -28.42 12.91 5.83
CA ALA A 324 -26.97 12.74 5.80
C ALA A 324 -26.44 12.76 4.36
N THR A 325 -25.29 13.38 4.17
CA THR A 325 -24.58 13.46 2.89
C THR A 325 -23.10 13.15 3.07
N GLY A 326 -22.41 12.79 2.00
CA GLY A 326 -20.97 12.56 2.02
C GLY A 326 -20.57 11.41 2.93
N LEU A 327 -19.58 11.64 3.81
CA LEU A 327 -19.01 10.60 4.67
C LEU A 327 -20.03 10.03 5.68
N GLU A 328 -20.86 10.87 6.23
CA GLU A 328 -21.93 10.45 7.15
C GLU A 328 -22.91 9.50 6.46
N SER A 329 -23.36 9.85 5.25
CA SER A 329 -24.22 8.98 4.44
C SER A 329 -23.54 7.66 4.07
N LEU A 330 -22.24 7.68 3.82
CA LEU A 330 -21.46 6.47 3.56
C LEU A 330 -21.42 5.55 4.79
N TYR A 331 -21.24 6.10 5.98
CA TYR A 331 -21.25 5.34 7.23
C TYR A 331 -22.65 4.79 7.55
N GLU A 332 -23.71 5.54 7.26
CA GLU A 332 -25.08 5.01 7.32
C GLU A 332 -25.29 3.83 6.36
N LEU A 333 -24.77 3.91 5.14
CA LEU A 333 -24.84 2.82 4.18
C LEU A 333 -24.12 1.57 4.71
N TYR A 334 -22.92 1.71 5.29
CA TYR A 334 -22.20 0.60 5.91
C TYR A 334 -22.98 0.00 7.09
N SER A 335 -23.55 0.84 7.96
CA SER A 335 -24.41 0.39 9.07
C SER A 335 -25.63 -0.39 8.59
N ARG A 336 -26.27 0.04 7.51
CA ARG A 336 -27.41 -0.66 6.90
C ARG A 336 -27.01 -2.01 6.32
N ILE A 337 -25.87 -2.08 5.62
CA ILE A 337 -25.32 -3.34 5.10
C ILE A 337 -25.08 -4.32 6.27
N LEU A 338 -24.47 -3.88 7.37
CA LEU A 338 -24.27 -4.71 8.55
C LEU A 338 -25.60 -5.18 9.16
N LYS A 339 -26.57 -4.29 9.33
CA LYS A 339 -27.91 -4.60 9.87
C LYS A 339 -28.69 -5.57 8.99
N ALA A 340 -28.62 -5.41 7.67
CA ALA A 340 -29.24 -6.36 6.73
C ALA A 340 -28.66 -7.77 6.87
N GLN A 341 -27.39 -7.89 7.25
CA GLN A 341 -26.70 -9.16 7.48
C GLN A 341 -26.73 -9.62 8.95
N ALA A 342 -27.40 -8.91 9.85
CA ALA A 342 -27.48 -9.22 11.30
C ALA A 342 -27.94 -10.66 11.58
N ARG A 343 -28.82 -11.23 10.72
CA ARG A 343 -29.23 -12.65 10.79
C ARG A 343 -28.07 -13.65 10.75
N PHE A 344 -26.92 -13.25 10.22
CA PHE A 344 -25.70 -14.06 10.16
C PHE A 344 -24.74 -13.78 11.31
N VAL A 345 -24.96 -12.67 12.06
CA VAL A 345 -24.13 -12.25 13.18
C VAL A 345 -24.87 -12.57 14.50
N HIS A 346 -24.99 -13.86 14.82
CA HIS A 346 -25.66 -14.30 16.05
C HIS A 346 -24.85 -14.05 17.33
N ASN A 347 -23.52 -13.91 17.20
CA ASN A 347 -22.63 -13.64 18.33
C ASN A 347 -21.79 -12.39 18.02
N ASN A 348 -22.23 -11.26 18.52
CA ASN A 348 -21.58 -9.97 18.32
C ASN A 348 -20.11 -9.96 18.77
N ALA A 349 -19.78 -10.64 19.87
CA ALA A 349 -18.42 -10.69 20.39
C ALA A 349 -17.46 -11.51 19.49
N GLU A 350 -17.92 -12.60 18.89
CA GLU A 350 -17.12 -13.37 17.94
C GLU A 350 -16.90 -12.60 16.63
N PHE A 351 -17.94 -11.95 16.12
CA PHE A 351 -17.84 -11.11 14.94
C PHE A 351 -16.88 -9.94 15.17
N GLN A 352 -17.01 -9.23 16.31
CA GLN A 352 -16.14 -8.12 16.66
C GLN A 352 -14.66 -8.57 16.79
N ARG A 353 -14.39 -9.74 17.41
CA ARG A 353 -13.03 -10.30 17.44
C ARG A 353 -12.50 -10.63 16.04
N MET A 354 -13.33 -11.19 15.16
CA MET A 354 -12.94 -11.47 13.77
C MET A 354 -12.54 -10.18 13.06
N ILE A 355 -13.36 -9.11 13.13
CA ILE A 355 -13.03 -7.80 12.57
C ILE A 355 -11.77 -7.22 13.26
N GLY A 356 -11.64 -7.38 14.58
CA GLY A 356 -10.48 -6.95 15.34
C GLY A 356 -9.18 -7.57 14.82
N VAL A 357 -9.15 -8.89 14.63
CA VAL A 357 -8.00 -9.61 14.05
C VAL A 357 -7.74 -9.14 12.62
N LEU A 358 -8.79 -9.00 11.79
CA LEU A 358 -8.66 -8.50 10.41
C LEU A 358 -8.00 -7.11 10.36
N LEU A 359 -8.47 -6.17 11.17
CA LEU A 359 -7.95 -4.80 11.17
C LEU A 359 -6.56 -4.70 11.79
N ALA A 360 -6.29 -5.45 12.87
CA ALA A 360 -5.00 -5.45 13.55
C ALA A 360 -3.90 -6.13 12.71
N SER A 361 -4.25 -7.16 11.92
CA SER A 361 -3.30 -7.87 11.06
C SER A 361 -3.02 -7.15 9.74
N SER A 362 -3.94 -6.29 9.29
CA SER A 362 -3.89 -5.68 7.96
C SER A 362 -2.58 -4.94 7.64
N PRO A 363 -1.90 -4.22 8.58
CA PRO A 363 -0.64 -3.54 8.30
C PRO A 363 0.54 -4.49 8.05
N TYR A 364 0.40 -5.76 8.41
CA TYR A 364 1.48 -6.74 8.34
C TYR A 364 1.25 -7.76 7.23
N ARG A 365 0.06 -8.37 7.22
CA ARG A 365 -0.28 -9.39 6.25
C ARG A 365 -1.80 -9.60 6.21
N ALA A 366 -2.38 -9.71 5.02
CA ALA A 366 -3.74 -10.19 4.85
C ALA A 366 -3.82 -11.68 5.21
N LEU A 367 -4.78 -12.05 6.04
CA LEU A 367 -4.95 -13.41 6.57
C LEU A 367 -6.13 -14.11 5.88
N CYS A 368 -6.00 -15.40 5.59
CA CYS A 368 -7.10 -16.23 5.07
C CYS A 368 -8.13 -16.56 6.16
N ASP A 369 -9.28 -17.11 5.74
CA ASP A 369 -10.40 -17.46 6.63
C ASP A 369 -9.96 -18.33 7.81
N GLU A 370 -9.12 -19.34 7.56
CA GLU A 370 -8.66 -20.30 8.56
C GLU A 370 -7.74 -19.64 9.59
N THR A 371 -6.82 -18.79 9.13
CA THR A 371 -5.87 -18.10 10.01
C THR A 371 -6.59 -17.08 10.89
N ILE A 372 -7.52 -16.30 10.34
CA ILE A 372 -8.35 -15.40 11.15
C ILE A 372 -9.16 -16.19 12.17
N ALA A 373 -9.77 -17.30 11.76
CA ALA A 373 -10.58 -18.13 12.64
C ALA A 373 -9.80 -18.65 13.85
N GLU A 374 -8.58 -19.14 13.63
CA GLU A 374 -7.72 -19.64 14.70
C GLU A 374 -7.29 -18.51 15.64
N LEU A 375 -6.79 -17.40 15.11
CA LEU A 375 -6.30 -16.27 15.92
C LEU A 375 -7.43 -15.51 16.64
N ALA A 376 -8.62 -15.41 16.04
CA ALA A 376 -9.81 -14.85 16.68
C ALA A 376 -10.55 -15.83 17.60
N ARG A 377 -10.16 -17.12 17.60
CA ARG A 377 -10.87 -18.22 18.31
C ARG A 377 -12.35 -18.31 17.92
N VAL A 378 -12.59 -18.28 16.63
CA VAL A 378 -13.90 -18.35 16.00
C VAL A 378 -13.92 -19.57 15.08
N LYS A 379 -15.09 -20.16 14.85
CA LYS A 379 -15.19 -21.31 13.94
C LYS A 379 -14.96 -20.86 12.48
N PRO A 380 -14.14 -21.58 11.68
CA PRO A 380 -13.79 -21.16 10.30
C PRO A 380 -15.01 -20.93 9.39
N HIS A 381 -16.05 -21.75 9.51
CA HIS A 381 -17.27 -21.59 8.70
C HIS A 381 -18.04 -20.29 9.01
N LEU A 382 -17.89 -19.73 10.23
CA LEU A 382 -18.49 -18.44 10.57
C LEU A 382 -17.72 -17.29 9.90
N VAL A 383 -16.39 -17.34 9.94
CA VAL A 383 -15.56 -16.33 9.25
C VAL A 383 -15.90 -16.29 7.76
N LYS A 384 -15.91 -17.48 7.12
CA LYS A 384 -16.28 -17.59 5.69
C LYS A 384 -17.65 -16.98 5.43
N ARG A 385 -18.66 -17.35 6.22
CA ARG A 385 -20.03 -16.84 6.08
C ARG A 385 -20.13 -15.33 6.23
N TRP A 386 -19.43 -14.75 7.21
CA TRP A 386 -19.44 -13.30 7.43
C TRP A 386 -18.76 -12.54 6.30
N VAL A 387 -17.62 -13.02 5.82
CA VAL A 387 -16.91 -12.41 4.69
C VAL A 387 -17.76 -12.48 3.42
N ASP A 388 -18.42 -13.62 3.15
CA ASP A 388 -19.30 -13.78 1.99
C ASP A 388 -20.53 -12.86 2.10
N ALA A 389 -21.14 -12.75 3.29
CA ALA A 389 -22.26 -11.85 3.55
C ALA A 389 -21.91 -10.37 3.45
N LEU A 390 -20.66 -10.01 3.74
CA LEU A 390 -20.14 -8.64 3.67
C LEU A 390 -19.30 -8.39 2.40
N SER A 391 -19.57 -9.08 1.32
CA SER A 391 -18.82 -8.99 0.06
C SER A 391 -18.77 -7.58 -0.55
N SER A 392 -19.71 -6.70 -0.21
CA SER A 392 -19.65 -5.28 -0.57
C SER A 392 -18.64 -4.45 0.25
N LEU A 393 -18.20 -4.94 1.42
CA LEU A 393 -17.25 -4.27 2.32
C LEU A 393 -15.90 -4.99 2.37
N LEU A 394 -15.89 -6.31 2.27
CA LEU A 394 -14.72 -7.20 2.39
C LEU A 394 -14.53 -7.98 1.09
N TYR A 395 -13.31 -8.43 0.83
CA TYR A 395 -13.03 -9.34 -0.28
C TYR A 395 -11.82 -10.22 0.02
N ARG A 396 -11.71 -11.35 -0.70
CA ARG A 396 -10.51 -12.20 -0.67
C ARG A 396 -9.58 -11.81 -1.80
N ASP A 397 -8.35 -11.50 -1.46
CA ASP A 397 -7.31 -11.12 -2.42
C ASP A 397 -6.61 -12.39 -2.94
N GLU A 398 -6.92 -12.79 -4.17
CA GLU A 398 -6.34 -14.00 -4.77
C GLU A 398 -4.80 -13.91 -4.92
N ALA A 399 -4.27 -12.70 -5.14
CA ALA A 399 -2.82 -12.48 -5.21
C ALA A 399 -2.13 -12.63 -3.84
N ALA A 400 -2.87 -12.42 -2.74
CA ALA A 400 -2.39 -12.53 -1.36
C ALA A 400 -2.86 -13.82 -0.68
N ASN A 401 -2.78 -14.96 -1.37
CA ASN A 401 -3.17 -16.27 -0.86
C ASN A 401 -4.60 -16.29 -0.25
N ARG A 402 -5.55 -15.62 -0.92
CA ARG A 402 -6.92 -15.44 -0.48
C ARG A 402 -7.07 -14.72 0.87
N GLY A 403 -6.08 -13.91 1.22
CA GLY A 403 -6.14 -13.05 2.40
C GLY A 403 -7.31 -12.08 2.33
N ILE A 404 -8.01 -11.91 3.46
CA ILE A 404 -9.18 -11.04 3.55
C ILE A 404 -8.72 -9.58 3.68
N ARG A 405 -9.31 -8.70 2.89
CA ARG A 405 -9.05 -7.26 2.91
C ARG A 405 -10.35 -6.45 2.94
N VAL A 406 -10.26 -5.23 3.45
CA VAL A 406 -11.33 -4.24 3.26
C VAL A 406 -11.30 -3.72 1.82
N ARG A 407 -12.46 -3.50 1.21
CA ARG A 407 -12.54 -2.99 -0.17
C ARG A 407 -12.05 -1.55 -0.32
N HIS A 408 -12.14 -0.78 0.75
CA HIS A 408 -11.69 0.60 0.78
C HIS A 408 -11.33 1.01 2.23
N LEU A 409 -10.37 1.92 2.38
CA LEU A 409 -9.90 2.36 3.70
C LEU A 409 -11.02 2.98 4.55
N SER A 410 -12.04 3.60 3.95
CA SER A 410 -13.19 4.11 4.70
C SER A 410 -14.00 3.04 5.43
N VAL A 411 -13.92 1.77 5.01
CA VAL A 411 -14.50 0.63 5.76
C VAL A 411 -13.71 0.39 7.04
N TYR A 412 -12.37 0.48 6.98
CA TYR A 412 -11.54 0.45 8.18
C TYR A 412 -11.89 1.59 9.13
N ASP A 413 -11.95 2.84 8.59
CA ASP A 413 -12.28 4.03 9.37
C ASP A 413 -13.68 3.90 10.03
N PHE A 414 -14.66 3.33 9.32
CA PHE A 414 -15.98 3.06 9.85
C PHE A 414 -15.96 2.09 11.02
N PHE A 415 -15.25 0.93 10.90
CA PHE A 415 -15.18 -0.03 12.01
C PHE A 415 -14.47 0.52 13.26
N VAL A 416 -13.61 1.52 13.10
CA VAL A 416 -12.92 2.18 14.22
C VAL A 416 -13.75 3.32 14.82
N SER A 417 -14.70 3.87 14.04
CA SER A 417 -15.54 5.01 14.46
C SER A 417 -16.66 4.60 15.40
N ASP A 418 -17.22 5.58 16.10
CA ASP A 418 -18.40 5.44 16.96
C ASP A 418 -19.72 5.28 16.17
N HIS A 419 -19.69 5.42 14.85
CA HIS A 419 -20.82 5.13 13.97
C HIS A 419 -21.11 3.63 13.80
N CYS A 420 -20.17 2.77 14.19
CA CYS A 420 -20.28 1.33 14.02
C CYS A 420 -20.76 0.64 15.31
N ASP A 421 -21.87 -0.08 15.24
CA ASP A 421 -22.38 -0.89 16.37
C ASP A 421 -21.38 -1.99 16.82
N TYR A 422 -20.41 -2.32 15.97
CA TYR A 422 -19.33 -3.28 16.24
C TYR A 422 -17.96 -2.57 16.28
N GLN A 423 -17.91 -1.40 16.89
CA GLN A 423 -16.69 -0.61 16.99
C GLN A 423 -15.50 -1.41 17.50
N VAL A 424 -14.36 -1.26 16.82
CA VAL A 424 -13.11 -1.95 17.13
C VAL A 424 -12.08 -0.97 17.69
N ASN A 425 -11.60 -1.23 18.89
CA ASN A 425 -10.41 -0.57 19.40
C ASN A 425 -9.16 -1.31 18.89
N VAL A 426 -8.58 -0.85 17.80
CA VAL A 426 -7.43 -1.51 17.13
C VAL A 426 -6.23 -1.67 18.07
N ARG A 427 -6.01 -0.75 19.01
CA ARG A 427 -4.92 -0.87 19.98
C ARG A 427 -5.17 -2.03 20.95
N TYR A 428 -6.39 -2.16 21.45
CA TYR A 428 -6.81 -3.30 22.28
C TYR A 428 -6.66 -4.61 21.51
N GLU A 429 -7.15 -4.66 20.25
CA GLU A 429 -7.12 -5.86 19.43
C GLU A 429 -5.70 -6.27 19.01
N ASN A 430 -4.77 -5.32 18.80
CA ASN A 430 -3.36 -5.64 18.60
C ASN A 430 -2.79 -6.42 19.78
N VAL A 431 -3.07 -6.00 21.01
CA VAL A 431 -2.60 -6.71 22.20
C VAL A 431 -3.22 -8.11 22.29
N GLN A 432 -4.53 -8.24 22.02
CA GLN A 432 -5.20 -9.54 21.99
C GLN A 432 -4.61 -10.47 20.93
N LEU A 433 -4.35 -9.95 19.74
CA LEU A 433 -3.73 -10.71 18.66
C LEU A 433 -2.29 -11.13 19.01
N GLY A 434 -1.51 -10.28 19.66
CA GLY A 434 -0.18 -10.63 20.17
C GLY A 434 -0.21 -11.75 21.20
N ILE A 435 -1.21 -11.74 22.11
CA ILE A 435 -1.45 -12.82 23.06
C ILE A 435 -1.84 -14.12 22.33
N ALA A 436 -2.75 -14.04 21.35
CA ALA A 436 -3.17 -15.21 20.56
C ALA A 436 -1.98 -15.80 19.78
N CYS A 437 -1.11 -14.97 19.22
CA CYS A 437 0.13 -15.42 18.57
C CYS A 437 1.04 -16.18 19.55
N LEU A 438 1.27 -15.66 20.76
CA LEU A 438 2.07 -16.35 21.78
C LEU A 438 1.48 -17.70 22.16
N GLU A 439 0.15 -17.80 22.29
CA GLU A 439 -0.54 -19.04 22.59
C GLU A 439 -0.42 -20.06 21.45
N THR A 440 -0.58 -19.62 20.19
CA THR A 440 -0.34 -20.45 19.01
C THR A 440 1.09 -20.98 18.99
N MET A 441 2.08 -20.13 19.28
CA MET A 441 3.48 -20.53 19.35
C MET A 441 3.74 -21.56 20.47
N VAL A 442 3.23 -21.33 21.67
CA VAL A 442 3.37 -22.26 22.80
C VAL A 442 2.68 -23.61 22.52
N THR A 443 1.64 -23.61 21.73
CA THR A 443 0.87 -24.84 21.42
C THR A 443 1.48 -25.64 20.28
N GLN A 444 2.04 -24.98 19.27
CA GLN A 444 2.46 -25.62 18.02
C GLN A 444 3.98 -25.74 17.85
N LEU A 445 4.78 -24.87 18.50
CA LEU A 445 6.25 -24.96 18.41
C LEU A 445 6.76 -26.22 19.09
N ARG A 446 7.66 -26.91 18.39
CA ARG A 446 8.37 -28.10 18.88
C ARG A 446 9.75 -28.20 18.27
N PHE A 447 10.62 -28.96 18.91
CA PHE A 447 11.97 -29.23 18.38
C PHE A 447 11.89 -29.93 17.03
N ASN A 448 12.76 -29.53 16.11
CA ASN A 448 12.89 -30.07 14.75
C ASN A 448 11.54 -30.18 14.03
N ILE A 449 10.79 -29.07 14.01
CA ILE A 449 9.41 -29.02 13.53
C ILE A 449 9.26 -29.50 12.07
N CYS A 450 10.29 -29.30 11.24
CA CYS A 450 10.34 -29.73 9.83
C CYS A 450 10.97 -31.12 9.63
N GLY A 451 11.36 -31.84 10.69
CA GLY A 451 11.93 -33.20 10.62
C GLY A 451 13.22 -33.24 9.81
N LEU A 452 14.14 -32.29 10.04
CA LEU A 452 15.44 -32.25 9.35
C LEU A 452 16.35 -33.34 9.93
N GLU A 453 16.90 -34.18 9.04
CA GLU A 453 17.68 -35.35 9.43
C GLU A 453 19.15 -34.99 9.75
N ASP A 454 19.71 -33.98 9.07
CA ASP A 454 21.09 -33.54 9.23
C ASP A 454 21.16 -32.05 9.61
N SER A 455 21.68 -31.77 10.80
CA SER A 455 21.86 -30.42 11.32
C SER A 455 23.06 -29.67 10.73
N GLN A 456 23.91 -30.34 9.95
CA GLN A 456 25.10 -29.73 9.32
C GLN A 456 24.77 -29.11 7.95
N LEU A 457 23.64 -29.49 7.35
CA LEU A 457 23.21 -28.93 6.08
C LEU A 457 22.69 -27.48 6.26
N THR A 458 23.08 -26.62 5.33
CA THR A 458 22.49 -25.28 5.30
C THR A 458 21.08 -25.32 4.72
N ASN A 459 20.25 -24.33 5.04
CA ASN A 459 18.91 -24.23 4.48
C ASN A 459 18.89 -24.19 2.93
N ALA A 460 20.00 -23.83 2.29
CA ALA A 460 20.12 -23.82 0.84
C ALA A 460 20.34 -25.23 0.26
N ASP A 461 20.91 -26.13 1.04
CA ASP A 461 21.26 -27.48 0.61
C ASP A 461 20.08 -28.47 0.73
N ILE A 462 19.03 -28.09 1.48
CA ILE A 462 17.85 -28.93 1.70
C ILE A 462 16.84 -28.71 0.56
N LYS A 463 16.82 -29.65 -0.40
CA LYS A 463 16.04 -29.51 -1.64
C LYS A 463 14.53 -29.43 -1.44
N ASP A 464 13.98 -30.08 -0.41
CA ASP A 464 12.55 -30.18 -0.11
C ASP A 464 12.09 -29.28 1.04
N LEU A 465 12.97 -28.35 1.49
CA LEU A 465 12.70 -27.51 2.67
C LEU A 465 11.37 -26.73 2.56
N GLN A 466 11.09 -26.15 1.41
CA GLN A 466 9.84 -25.40 1.21
C GLN A 466 8.60 -26.28 1.34
N SER A 467 8.64 -27.51 0.85
CA SER A 467 7.54 -28.48 1.01
C SER A 467 7.37 -28.89 2.48
N ARG A 468 8.46 -29.13 3.20
CA ARG A 468 8.45 -29.43 4.64
C ARG A 468 7.88 -28.27 5.46
N VAL A 469 8.27 -27.03 5.15
CA VAL A 469 7.72 -25.82 5.77
C VAL A 469 6.22 -25.77 5.57
N LYS A 470 5.73 -25.93 4.33
CA LYS A 470 4.31 -25.88 4.01
C LYS A 470 3.49 -26.97 4.71
N GLN A 471 4.08 -28.14 4.95
CA GLN A 471 3.40 -29.28 5.60
C GLN A 471 3.42 -29.20 7.14
N ASN A 472 4.47 -28.64 7.73
CA ASN A 472 4.69 -28.73 9.18
C ASN A 472 4.50 -27.42 9.93
N ILE A 473 4.57 -26.27 9.26
CA ILE A 473 4.40 -24.94 9.87
C ILE A 473 3.11 -24.33 9.30
N SER A 474 2.03 -24.39 10.10
CA SER A 474 0.73 -23.86 9.72
C SER A 474 0.80 -22.34 9.43
N ASP A 475 -0.10 -21.81 8.62
CA ASP A 475 -0.16 -20.38 8.30
C ASP A 475 -0.35 -19.50 9.55
N PRO A 476 -1.21 -19.85 10.53
CA PRO A 476 -1.29 -19.16 11.82
C PRO A 476 0.03 -19.16 12.59
N LEU A 477 0.77 -20.28 12.60
CA LEU A 477 2.06 -20.36 13.27
C LEU A 477 3.12 -19.49 12.57
N GLN A 478 3.17 -19.51 11.23
CA GLN A 478 4.07 -18.64 10.46
C GLN A 478 3.81 -17.16 10.77
N TYR A 479 2.54 -16.76 10.74
CA TYR A 479 2.13 -15.40 11.10
C TYR A 479 2.54 -15.05 12.53
N SER A 480 2.25 -15.94 13.48
CA SER A 480 2.58 -15.74 14.89
C SER A 480 4.07 -15.57 15.11
N CYS A 481 4.92 -16.41 14.50
CA CYS A 481 6.38 -16.31 14.62
C CYS A 481 6.94 -14.99 14.08
N LEU A 482 6.32 -14.42 13.07
CA LEU A 482 6.80 -13.19 12.43
C LEU A 482 6.32 -11.91 13.13
N TYR A 483 5.08 -11.88 13.62
CA TYR A 483 4.42 -10.61 13.95
C TYR A 483 3.98 -10.44 15.41
N TRP A 484 4.09 -11.47 16.28
CA TRP A 484 3.68 -11.35 17.69
C TRP A 484 4.30 -10.16 18.43
N LEU A 485 5.59 -9.88 18.17
CA LEU A 485 6.31 -8.75 18.77
C LEU A 485 5.83 -7.40 18.23
N SER A 486 5.44 -7.34 16.96
CA SER A 486 4.88 -6.13 16.36
C SER A 486 3.55 -5.76 17.00
N HIS A 487 2.70 -6.76 17.30
CA HIS A 487 1.43 -6.56 18.00
C HIS A 487 1.59 -6.15 19.45
N LEU A 488 2.66 -6.59 20.12
CA LEU A 488 2.97 -6.22 21.50
C LEU A 488 3.92 -5.01 21.62
N SER A 489 4.24 -4.34 20.52
CA SER A 489 5.17 -3.19 20.53
C SER A 489 4.63 -1.96 21.26
N LEU A 490 3.31 -1.81 21.38
CA LEU A 490 2.64 -0.77 22.13
C LEU A 490 2.22 -1.33 23.50
N PRO A 491 2.44 -0.56 24.60
CA PRO A 491 2.01 -1.00 25.92
C PRO A 491 0.47 -1.10 25.95
N PRO A 492 -0.08 -2.10 26.69
CA PRO A 492 -1.51 -2.19 26.94
C PRO A 492 -2.05 -0.96 27.65
N ASP A 493 -3.26 -0.54 27.30
CA ASP A 493 -3.90 0.64 27.88
C ASP A 493 -4.35 0.42 29.32
N ASN A 494 -4.65 -0.83 29.71
CA ASN A 494 -5.16 -1.16 31.02
C ASN A 494 -4.28 -2.19 31.75
N HIS A 495 -4.42 -2.21 33.09
CA HIS A 495 -3.67 -3.07 33.99
C HIS A 495 -3.94 -4.57 33.75
N ASP A 496 -5.17 -4.93 33.49
CA ASP A 496 -5.57 -6.34 33.32
C ASP A 496 -4.95 -6.94 32.07
N GLN A 497 -4.99 -6.23 30.94
CA GLN A 497 -4.31 -6.67 29.71
C GLN A 497 -2.80 -6.84 29.95
N ARG A 498 -2.19 -5.92 30.69
CA ARG A 498 -0.76 -5.98 31.01
C ARG A 498 -0.39 -7.24 31.77
N ILE A 499 -1.19 -7.62 32.76
CA ILE A 499 -1.00 -8.87 33.53
C ILE A 499 -1.09 -10.07 32.58
N VAL A 500 -2.07 -10.10 31.69
CA VAL A 500 -2.25 -11.20 30.74
C VAL A 500 -1.05 -11.32 29.79
N VAL A 501 -0.58 -10.20 29.22
CA VAL A 501 0.61 -10.17 28.38
C VAL A 501 1.84 -10.68 29.11
N LEU A 502 2.10 -10.20 30.33
CA LEU A 502 3.25 -10.65 31.13
C LEU A 502 3.18 -12.14 31.46
N ARG A 503 1.99 -12.67 31.73
CA ARG A 503 1.79 -14.11 31.95
C ARG A 503 2.06 -14.93 30.69
N SER A 504 1.59 -14.48 29.52
CA SER A 504 1.83 -15.13 28.25
C SER A 504 3.31 -15.11 27.86
N LEU A 505 3.99 -13.96 28.07
CA LEU A 505 5.44 -13.84 27.89
C LEU A 505 6.20 -14.77 28.83
N LYS A 506 5.84 -14.79 30.10
CA LYS A 506 6.45 -15.68 31.09
C LYS A 506 6.36 -17.14 30.63
N LYS A 507 5.18 -17.61 30.25
CA LYS A 507 4.96 -18.97 29.74
C LYS A 507 5.81 -19.31 28.53
N PHE A 508 5.97 -18.36 27.60
CA PHE A 508 6.79 -18.52 26.41
C PHE A 508 8.30 -18.61 26.76
N PHE A 509 8.79 -17.71 27.64
CA PHE A 509 10.22 -17.62 27.96
C PHE A 509 10.68 -18.66 29.02
N GLU A 510 9.79 -19.21 29.84
CA GLU A 510 10.13 -20.29 30.80
C GLU A 510 10.30 -21.66 30.11
N GLY A 511 9.80 -21.83 28.87
CA GLY A 511 9.97 -23.04 28.10
C GLY A 511 11.12 -22.95 27.08
N LEU A 512 11.25 -23.99 26.26
CA LEU A 512 12.20 -24.03 25.15
C LEU A 512 11.65 -23.33 23.88
N TYR A 513 10.45 -22.75 23.97
CA TYR A 513 9.78 -22.12 22.82
C TYR A 513 10.60 -21.04 22.12
N PRO A 514 11.40 -20.18 22.82
CA PRO A 514 12.27 -19.22 22.16
C PRO A 514 13.30 -19.88 21.22
N LEU A 515 13.82 -21.05 21.56
CA LEU A 515 14.76 -21.78 20.71
C LEU A 515 14.04 -22.36 19.48
N PHE A 516 12.87 -22.93 19.65
CA PHE A 516 12.06 -23.45 18.55
C PHE A 516 11.58 -22.32 17.63
N TRP A 517 11.28 -21.15 18.20
CA TRP A 517 10.96 -19.95 17.43
C TRP A 517 12.15 -19.49 16.56
N VAL A 518 13.37 -19.45 17.11
CA VAL A 518 14.58 -19.12 16.34
C VAL A 518 14.83 -20.15 15.25
N GLU A 519 14.59 -21.42 15.50
CA GLU A 519 14.65 -22.50 14.49
C GLU A 519 13.68 -22.19 13.33
N VAL A 520 12.41 -21.90 13.64
CA VAL A 520 11.40 -21.54 12.61
C VAL A 520 11.80 -20.31 11.83
N LEU A 521 12.28 -19.24 12.49
CA LEU A 521 12.78 -18.05 11.81
C LEU A 521 13.98 -18.36 10.88
N SER A 522 14.87 -19.23 11.30
CA SER A 522 16.00 -19.68 10.48
C SER A 522 15.53 -20.42 9.24
N ILE A 523 14.64 -21.40 9.40
CA ILE A 523 14.06 -22.19 8.31
C ILE A 523 13.33 -21.28 7.30
N MET A 524 12.60 -20.29 7.80
CA MET A 524 11.90 -19.30 6.97
C MET A 524 12.81 -18.19 6.41
N ARG A 525 14.11 -18.18 6.75
CA ARG A 525 15.08 -17.12 6.38
C ARG A 525 14.72 -15.73 6.90
N MET A 526 14.07 -15.66 8.07
CA MET A 526 13.55 -14.45 8.70
C MET A 526 14.24 -14.08 10.03
N VAL A 527 15.38 -14.66 10.33
CA VAL A 527 16.20 -14.36 11.54
C VAL A 527 16.44 -12.85 11.75
N PRO A 528 16.69 -12.04 10.71
CA PRO A 528 16.92 -10.60 10.90
C PRO A 528 15.78 -9.84 11.58
N ILE A 529 14.55 -10.37 11.56
CA ILE A 529 13.38 -9.75 12.20
C ILE A 529 13.44 -9.90 13.74
N GLY A 530 14.05 -10.96 14.24
CA GLY A 530 13.99 -11.34 15.65
C GLY A 530 14.71 -10.36 16.58
N ALA A 531 15.93 -9.97 16.29
CA ALA A 531 16.75 -9.16 17.19
C ALA A 531 16.23 -7.72 17.42
N PRO A 532 15.82 -6.95 16.40
CA PRO A 532 15.22 -5.64 16.60
C PRO A 532 13.92 -5.71 17.40
N SER A 533 13.11 -6.72 17.14
CA SER A 533 11.84 -6.93 17.81
C SER A 533 12.01 -7.23 19.30
N LEU A 534 12.97 -8.10 19.67
CA LEU A 534 13.31 -8.39 21.07
C LEU A 534 13.84 -7.15 21.80
N ARG A 535 14.62 -6.29 21.17
CA ARG A 535 15.10 -5.04 21.77
C ARG A 535 13.93 -4.11 22.12
N ARG A 536 12.92 -4.00 21.24
CA ARG A 536 11.69 -3.22 21.51
C ARG A 536 10.92 -3.80 22.71
N LEU A 537 10.77 -5.12 22.77
CA LEU A 537 10.12 -5.79 23.88
C LEU A 537 10.85 -5.53 25.21
N LEU A 538 12.18 -5.62 25.24
CA LEU A 538 12.98 -5.33 26.44
C LEU A 538 12.78 -3.90 26.93
N SER A 539 12.73 -2.93 26.02
CA SER A 539 12.44 -1.54 26.35
C SER A 539 11.06 -1.40 26.97
N TRP A 540 10.06 -2.05 26.39
CA TRP A 540 8.68 -2.04 26.88
C TRP A 540 8.56 -2.69 28.26
N VAL A 541 9.15 -3.86 28.48
CA VAL A 541 9.11 -4.57 29.77
C VAL A 541 9.77 -3.71 30.86
N ARG A 542 10.91 -3.09 30.61
CA ARG A 542 11.61 -2.20 31.55
C ARG A 542 10.74 -1.02 31.96
N VAL A 543 10.12 -0.33 31.01
CA VAL A 543 9.20 0.79 31.29
C VAL A 543 8.00 0.30 32.09
N SER A 544 7.51 -0.90 31.74
CA SER A 544 6.34 -1.50 32.38
C SER A 544 6.57 -1.97 33.81
N THR A 545 7.79 -2.33 34.16
CA THR A 545 8.17 -2.76 35.52
C THR A 545 8.63 -1.61 36.41
N SER A 546 9.03 -0.47 35.84
CA SER A 546 9.54 0.70 36.56
C SER A 546 8.46 1.71 37.00
N GLN A 547 7.21 1.58 36.58
CA GLN A 547 6.10 2.37 37.10
C GLN A 547 5.49 1.66 38.32
N PRO A 548 5.63 2.24 39.54
CA PRO A 548 4.94 1.70 40.72
C PRO A 548 3.43 1.79 40.51
N CYS A 549 2.71 0.76 40.96
CA CYS A 549 1.25 0.75 41.01
C CYS A 549 0.77 2.00 41.74
N ARG A 550 0.18 2.93 41.04
CA ARG A 550 -0.65 3.99 41.63
C ARG A 550 -2.10 3.58 41.57
#